data_da170a04b1210c7eaf0409655e496534
#
_entry.id   da170a04b1210c7eaf0409655e496534
#
_cell.length_a   1.000
_cell.length_b   1.000
_cell.length_c   1.000
_cell.angle_alpha   90.00
_cell.angle_beta   90.00
_cell.angle_gamma   90.00
#
_symmetry.space_group_name_H-M   'P 1'
#
loop_
_entity.id
_entity.type
_entity.pdbx_description
1 polymer ?
#
loop_
_entity_poly.entity_id
_entity_poly.type
_entity_poly.pdbx_seq_one_letter_code
_entity_poly.pdbx_strand_id
1 'polypeptide(L)'
;MSIIQAAGSGEVSTGFYNLLLDQSLKFDPAEAQYLRRTPAAAGNRRLFTLSVWFKRTAIGVNHNLFGAGASGASYFLCVLGSNDKLVFETTSSGSVPLTFTTTQLFRDTSAFYHLVIAVDTAQSTNTNRVKFYLNGS
;
A
#
# COMPACT_ATOMS: atom_id res chain seq x y z
N MET A 1 -20.26 10.48 0.83
CA MET A 1 -19.28 9.79 1.70
C MET A 1 -20.06 8.81 2.57
N SER A 2 -19.92 7.52 2.35
CA SER A 2 -20.63 6.49 3.14
C SER A 2 -19.65 5.90 4.14
N ILE A 3 -19.93 6.06 5.43
CA ILE A 3 -19.19 5.43 6.52
C ILE A 3 -19.87 4.11 6.81
N ILE A 4 -19.18 2.99 6.55
CA ILE A 4 -19.66 1.66 6.95
C ILE A 4 -19.13 1.40 8.36
N GLN A 5 -20.03 1.50 9.34
CA GLN A 5 -19.74 1.16 10.72
C GLN A 5 -19.98 -0.33 10.91
N ALA A 6 -18.94 -1.11 11.14
CA ALA A 6 -19.08 -2.51 11.56
C ALA A 6 -19.30 -2.53 13.08
N ALA A 7 -20.53 -2.80 13.52
CA ALA A 7 -20.82 -3.08 14.92
C ALA A 7 -20.35 -4.52 15.21
N GLY A 8 -19.15 -4.68 15.75
CA GLY A 8 -18.64 -5.95 16.27
C GLY A 8 -18.68 -5.92 17.80
N SER A 9 -19.39 -6.84 18.42
CA SER A 9 -19.31 -7.12 19.86
C SER A 9 -17.88 -7.46 20.25
N GLY A 10 -17.37 -6.75 21.27
CA GLY A 10 -15.97 -6.81 21.66
C GLY A 10 -15.49 -8.19 22.11
N GLU A 11 -14.90 -8.93 21.20
CA GLU A 11 -13.97 -9.97 21.55
C GLU A 11 -12.55 -9.40 21.46
N VAL A 12 -11.83 -9.45 22.56
CA VAL A 12 -10.42 -9.12 22.60
C VAL A 12 -9.70 -10.16 21.76
N SER A 13 -9.39 -9.81 20.52
CA SER A 13 -8.55 -10.65 19.67
C SER A 13 -7.17 -10.76 20.32
N THR A 14 -6.82 -11.94 20.80
CA THR A 14 -5.45 -12.28 21.24
C THR A 14 -4.51 -12.55 20.06
N GLY A 15 -4.88 -12.12 18.86
CA GLY A 15 -4.11 -12.26 17.66
C GLY A 15 -2.94 -11.26 17.57
N PHE A 16 -2.18 -11.35 16.50
CA PHE A 16 -1.02 -10.50 16.19
C PHE A 16 -1.33 -8.99 16.19
N TYR A 17 -2.60 -8.63 15.93
CA TYR A 17 -3.10 -7.26 15.99
C TYR A 17 -4.06 -7.11 17.16
N ASN A 18 -3.66 -6.37 18.17
CA ASN A 18 -4.52 -5.98 19.32
C ASN A 18 -5.20 -4.62 19.13
N LEU A 19 -5.13 -4.06 17.93
CA LEU A 19 -5.78 -2.80 17.56
C LEU A 19 -7.08 -3.10 16.82
N LEU A 20 -8.20 -2.61 17.35
CA LEU A 20 -9.48 -2.62 16.66
C LEU A 20 -9.50 -1.48 15.63
N LEU A 21 -9.69 -1.83 14.36
CA LEU A 21 -9.94 -0.85 13.29
C LEU A 21 -11.45 -0.78 13.05
N ASP A 22 -12.09 0.23 13.59
CA ASP A 22 -13.54 0.42 13.55
C ASP A 22 -14.01 1.35 12.43
N GLN A 23 -13.09 1.93 11.66
CA GLN A 23 -13.39 2.86 10.58
C GLN A 23 -12.58 2.57 9.33
N SER A 24 -13.21 2.75 8.18
CA SER A 24 -12.55 2.66 6.88
C SER A 24 -13.05 3.73 5.92
N LEU A 25 -12.21 4.09 4.94
CA LEU A 25 -12.58 4.97 3.83
C LEU A 25 -12.80 4.14 2.58
N LYS A 26 -13.91 4.39 1.90
CA LYS A 26 -14.17 3.88 0.56
C LYS A 26 -13.94 5.01 -0.45
N PHE A 27 -13.15 4.72 -1.47
CA PHE A 27 -12.90 5.63 -2.58
C PHE A 27 -13.77 5.23 -3.76
N ASP A 28 -14.48 6.21 -4.34
CA ASP A 28 -15.27 6.00 -5.55
C ASP A 28 -14.40 6.34 -6.77
N PRO A 29 -14.16 5.37 -7.68
CA PRO A 29 -13.33 5.62 -8.86
C PRO A 29 -13.96 6.62 -9.84
N ALA A 30 -15.30 6.77 -9.84
CA ALA A 30 -15.99 7.73 -10.69
C ALA A 30 -15.71 9.19 -10.27
N GLU A 31 -15.39 9.41 -8.99
CA GLU A 31 -15.15 10.74 -8.41
C GLU A 31 -13.67 11.08 -8.29
N ALA A 32 -12.76 10.24 -8.80
CA ALA A 32 -11.31 10.41 -8.71
C ALA A 32 -10.81 10.79 -7.28
N GLN A 33 -11.38 10.16 -6.27
CA GLN A 33 -11.11 10.45 -4.86
C GLN A 33 -9.73 9.98 -4.44
N TYR A 34 -9.02 10.79 -3.66
CA TYR A 34 -7.72 10.44 -3.09
C TYR A 34 -7.47 11.17 -1.76
N LEU A 35 -6.54 10.64 -0.97
CA LEU A 35 -5.97 11.33 0.18
C LEU A 35 -4.63 11.93 -0.21
N ARG A 36 -4.40 13.17 0.19
CA ARG A 36 -3.14 13.87 -0.02
C ARG A 36 -2.60 14.44 1.28
N ARG A 37 -1.31 14.27 1.49
CA ARG A 37 -0.56 14.93 2.56
C ARG A 37 0.68 15.58 1.98
N THR A 38 0.91 16.83 2.34
CA THR A 38 2.17 17.53 2.09
C THR A 38 2.90 17.65 3.43
N PRO A 39 4.00 16.91 3.66
CA PRO A 39 4.79 17.04 4.88
C PRO A 39 5.39 18.44 5.00
N ALA A 40 5.45 18.98 6.23
CA ALA A 40 6.07 20.29 6.50
C ALA A 40 7.59 20.28 6.30
N ALA A 41 8.22 19.10 6.41
CA ALA A 41 9.64 18.90 6.17
C ALA A 41 9.88 17.59 5.42
N ALA A 42 11.00 17.49 4.73
CA ALA A 42 11.39 16.26 4.04
C ALA A 42 11.66 15.14 5.06
N GLY A 43 10.99 14.00 4.88
CA GLY A 43 11.28 12.78 5.61
C GLY A 43 12.53 12.07 5.11
N ASN A 44 12.86 10.95 5.74
CA ASN A 44 13.94 10.09 5.28
C ASN A 44 13.48 9.29 4.04
N ARG A 45 14.03 9.62 2.87
CA ARG A 45 13.73 8.93 1.61
C ARG A 45 14.45 7.60 1.44
N ARG A 46 15.42 7.28 2.31
CA ARG A 46 16.25 6.07 2.24
C ARG A 46 15.82 5.01 3.24
N LEU A 47 15.12 5.42 4.30
CA LEU A 47 14.65 4.56 5.36
C LEU A 47 13.21 4.95 5.73
N PHE A 48 12.25 4.13 5.38
CA PHE A 48 10.84 4.34 5.71
C PHE A 48 10.05 3.03 5.67
N THR A 49 8.89 3.04 6.28
CA THR A 49 7.93 1.93 6.25
C THR A 49 6.58 2.46 5.81
N LEU A 50 5.96 1.77 4.87
CA LEU A 50 4.56 1.91 4.52
C LEU A 50 3.79 0.76 5.16
N SER A 51 2.72 1.08 5.89
CA SER A 51 1.80 0.09 6.46
C SER A 51 0.37 0.51 6.13
N VAL A 52 -0.38 -0.36 5.50
CA VAL A 52 -1.73 -0.06 5.05
C VAL A 52 -2.62 -1.31 5.07
N TRP A 53 -3.83 -1.14 5.60
CA TRP A 53 -4.92 -2.09 5.41
C TRP A 53 -5.75 -1.66 4.21
N PHE A 54 -6.02 -2.60 3.33
CA PHE A 54 -6.86 -2.32 2.18
C PHE A 54 -7.78 -3.50 1.86
N LYS A 55 -8.86 -3.19 1.19
CA LYS A 55 -9.79 -4.15 0.61
C LYS A 55 -10.09 -3.71 -0.83
N ARG A 56 -10.02 -4.64 -1.78
CA ARG A 56 -10.37 -4.35 -3.16
C ARG A 56 -11.88 -4.31 -3.33
N THR A 57 -12.36 -3.42 -4.18
CA THR A 57 -13.78 -3.34 -4.55
C THR A 57 -14.05 -3.88 -5.96
N ALA A 58 -12.99 -4.00 -6.79
CA ALA A 58 -13.05 -4.55 -8.13
C ALA A 58 -11.74 -5.26 -8.48
N ILE A 59 -11.79 -6.23 -9.38
CA ILE A 59 -10.64 -6.93 -9.96
C ILE A 59 -10.44 -6.51 -11.41
N GLY A 60 -9.26 -6.78 -11.97
CA GLY A 60 -8.97 -6.47 -13.37
C GLY A 60 -8.76 -4.97 -13.67
N VAL A 61 -8.67 -4.13 -12.64
CA VAL A 61 -8.45 -2.68 -12.74
C VAL A 61 -7.31 -2.23 -11.83
N ASN A 62 -6.70 -1.10 -12.16
CA ASN A 62 -5.62 -0.55 -11.35
C ASN A 62 -6.18 0.17 -10.11
N HIS A 63 -5.58 -0.11 -8.96
CA HIS A 63 -5.86 0.60 -7.70
C HIS A 63 -4.55 1.12 -7.12
N ASN A 64 -4.36 2.42 -7.08
CA ASN A 64 -3.22 3.05 -6.45
C ASN A 64 -3.40 3.01 -4.93
N LEU A 65 -2.51 2.32 -4.23
CA LEU A 65 -2.49 2.25 -2.76
C LEU A 65 -1.72 3.42 -2.16
N PHE A 66 -0.58 3.74 -2.76
CA PHE A 66 0.28 4.81 -2.31
C PHE A 66 1.18 5.30 -3.44
N GLY A 67 1.45 6.61 -3.47
CA GLY A 67 2.42 7.20 -4.39
C GLY A 67 3.03 8.45 -3.79
N ALA A 68 4.30 8.70 -4.07
CA ALA A 68 4.99 9.92 -3.70
C ALA A 68 6.04 10.29 -4.74
N GLY A 69 6.15 11.57 -5.03
CA GLY A 69 7.15 12.09 -5.97
C GLY A 69 6.60 13.18 -6.88
N ALA A 70 7.42 13.64 -7.79
CA ALA A 70 7.05 14.57 -8.83
C ALA A 70 6.68 13.79 -10.11
N SER A 71 5.58 14.17 -10.76
CA SER A 71 5.14 13.53 -11.99
C SER A 71 6.22 13.59 -13.08
N GLY A 72 6.49 12.45 -13.69
CA GLY A 72 7.35 12.34 -14.88
C GLY A 72 8.85 12.21 -14.63
N ALA A 73 9.38 12.55 -13.45
CA ALA A 73 10.82 12.55 -13.22
C ALA A 73 11.27 11.53 -12.18
N SER A 74 10.73 11.62 -10.96
CA SER A 74 11.14 10.74 -9.86
C SER A 74 9.94 10.51 -8.95
N TYR A 75 9.51 9.27 -8.85
CA TYR A 75 8.41 8.88 -7.97
C TYR A 75 8.61 7.47 -7.44
N PHE A 76 7.88 7.15 -6.42
CA PHE A 76 7.61 5.77 -6.09
C PHE A 76 6.10 5.50 -6.11
N LEU A 77 5.71 4.30 -6.50
CA LEU A 77 4.33 3.91 -6.66
C LEU A 77 4.12 2.50 -6.10
N CYS A 78 3.04 2.32 -5.34
CA CYS A 78 2.53 1.03 -4.94
C CYS A 78 1.11 0.88 -5.48
N VAL A 79 0.91 -0.06 -6.40
CA VAL A 79 -0.34 -0.24 -7.13
C VAL A 79 -0.74 -1.70 -7.19
N LEU A 80 -2.02 -1.98 -7.08
CA LEU A 80 -2.61 -3.24 -7.52
C LEU A 80 -2.95 -3.10 -8.99
N GLY A 81 -2.24 -3.84 -9.82
CA GLY A 81 -2.40 -3.77 -11.28
C GLY A 81 -3.70 -4.42 -11.76
N SER A 82 -4.05 -4.15 -13.02
CA SER A 82 -5.17 -4.82 -13.72
C SER A 82 -4.96 -6.32 -13.90
N ASN A 83 -3.74 -6.82 -13.72
CA ASN A 83 -3.39 -8.24 -13.66
C ASN A 83 -3.55 -8.84 -12.25
N ASP A 84 -4.14 -8.08 -11.31
CA ASP A 84 -4.39 -8.44 -9.91
C ASP A 84 -3.14 -8.68 -9.06
N LYS A 85 -1.98 -8.25 -9.52
CA LYS A 85 -0.71 -8.32 -8.79
C LYS A 85 -0.41 -7.00 -8.11
N LEU A 86 0.28 -7.07 -6.97
CA LEU A 86 0.87 -5.90 -6.35
C LEU A 86 2.17 -5.55 -7.09
N VAL A 87 2.30 -4.30 -7.47
CA VAL A 87 3.50 -3.73 -8.08
C VAL A 87 3.99 -2.59 -7.19
N PHE A 88 5.25 -2.62 -6.87
CA PHE A 88 5.99 -1.52 -6.26
C PHE A 88 7.10 -1.12 -7.21
N GLU A 89 7.13 0.12 -7.60
CA GLU A 89 8.17 0.63 -8.49
C GLU A 89 8.70 1.98 -8.04
N THR A 90 9.94 2.21 -8.39
CA THR A 90 10.58 3.52 -8.23
C THR A 90 11.03 4.02 -9.59
N THR A 91 10.90 5.32 -9.81
CA THR A 91 11.42 5.98 -11.00
C THR A 91 12.39 7.08 -10.59
N SER A 92 13.49 7.18 -11.27
CA SER A 92 14.50 8.22 -11.08
C SER A 92 14.94 8.76 -12.42
N SER A 93 14.70 10.04 -12.67
CA SER A 93 15.04 10.72 -13.93
C SER A 93 14.56 9.98 -15.18
N GLY A 94 13.34 9.42 -15.12
CA GLY A 94 12.74 8.68 -16.22
C GLY A 94 13.17 7.20 -16.35
N SER A 95 14.14 6.76 -15.57
CA SER A 95 14.52 5.35 -15.48
C SER A 95 13.75 4.66 -14.36
N VAL A 96 13.47 3.37 -14.52
CA VAL A 96 12.81 2.52 -13.50
C VAL A 96 13.88 1.63 -12.84
N PRO A 97 14.59 2.11 -11.81
CA PRO A 97 15.70 1.37 -11.20
C PRO A 97 15.25 0.19 -10.34
N LEU A 98 14.00 0.15 -9.94
CA LEU A 98 13.45 -0.94 -9.14
C LEU A 98 11.98 -1.16 -9.52
N THR A 99 11.67 -2.40 -9.89
CA THR A 99 10.30 -2.90 -9.98
C THR A 99 10.20 -4.20 -9.20
N PHE A 100 9.24 -4.29 -8.32
CA PHE A 100 8.85 -5.49 -7.61
C PHE A 100 7.42 -5.85 -7.98
N THR A 101 7.19 -7.10 -8.38
CA THR A 101 5.85 -7.60 -8.71
C THR A 101 5.63 -8.92 -7.98
N THR A 102 4.51 -9.03 -7.26
CA THR A 102 4.16 -10.26 -6.55
C THR A 102 3.80 -11.39 -7.52
N THR A 103 4.07 -12.63 -7.11
CA THR A 103 3.49 -13.81 -7.76
C THR A 103 2.05 -14.03 -7.31
N GLN A 104 1.73 -13.62 -6.09
CA GLN A 104 0.39 -13.70 -5.52
C GLN A 104 -0.60 -12.79 -6.27
N LEU A 105 -1.82 -13.29 -6.45
CA LEU A 105 -2.96 -12.55 -6.99
C LEU A 105 -3.89 -12.11 -5.86
N PHE A 106 -4.33 -10.87 -5.93
CA PHE A 106 -5.22 -10.24 -4.94
C PHE A 106 -6.64 -10.19 -5.51
N ARG A 107 -7.33 -11.33 -5.59
CA ARG A 107 -8.66 -11.48 -6.24
C ARG A 107 -9.82 -11.56 -5.27
N ASP A 108 -9.58 -11.72 -3.99
CA ASP A 108 -10.65 -11.76 -3.00
C ASP A 108 -11.10 -10.34 -2.66
N THR A 109 -12.29 -9.96 -3.14
CA THR A 109 -12.90 -8.66 -2.86
C THR A 109 -13.62 -8.62 -1.51
N SER A 110 -13.73 -9.74 -0.81
CA SER A 110 -14.33 -9.83 0.53
C SER A 110 -13.28 -9.67 1.65
N ALA A 111 -12.02 -10.00 1.37
CA ALA A 111 -10.95 -9.98 2.34
C ALA A 111 -10.30 -8.59 2.52
N PHE A 112 -9.88 -8.29 3.74
CA PHE A 112 -8.91 -7.24 4.03
C PHE A 112 -7.50 -7.81 3.94
N TYR A 113 -6.60 -7.01 3.40
CA TYR A 113 -5.17 -7.29 3.34
C TYR A 113 -4.42 -6.26 4.16
N HIS A 114 -3.46 -6.72 4.95
CA HIS A 114 -2.49 -5.84 5.61
C HIS A 114 -1.17 -5.93 4.86
N LEU A 115 -0.76 -4.84 4.25
CA LEU A 115 0.52 -4.72 3.55
C LEU A 115 1.48 -3.88 4.35
N VAL A 116 2.68 -4.41 4.59
CA VAL A 116 3.80 -3.64 5.11
C VAL A 116 4.95 -3.70 4.11
N ILE A 117 5.47 -2.54 3.72
CA ILE A 117 6.65 -2.40 2.87
C ILE A 117 7.71 -1.67 3.69
N ALA A 118 8.78 -2.36 4.03
CA ALA A 118 9.93 -1.79 4.71
C ALA A 118 11.04 -1.49 3.69
N VAL A 119 11.45 -0.24 3.62
CA VAL A 119 12.51 0.24 2.71
C VAL A 119 13.69 0.72 3.52
N ASP A 120 14.87 0.14 3.25
CA ASP A 120 16.16 0.58 3.77
C ASP A 120 17.21 0.49 2.66
N THR A 121 17.39 1.58 1.94
CA THR A 121 18.35 1.62 0.81
C THR A 121 19.80 1.67 1.25
N ALA A 122 20.10 1.78 2.55
CA ALA A 122 21.46 1.77 3.10
C ALA A 122 22.01 0.36 3.26
N GLN A 123 21.16 -0.69 3.14
CA GLN A 123 21.61 -2.07 3.24
C GLN A 123 22.64 -2.42 2.16
N SER A 124 23.72 -3.09 2.54
CA SER A 124 24.78 -3.54 1.63
C SER A 124 24.25 -4.58 0.64
N THR A 125 23.40 -5.50 1.12
CA THR A 125 22.78 -6.56 0.31
C THR A 125 21.51 -6.03 -0.34
N ASN A 126 21.45 -6.04 -1.67
CA ASN A 126 20.34 -5.47 -2.44
C ASN A 126 18.97 -6.10 -2.09
N THR A 127 18.92 -7.42 -1.85
CA THR A 127 17.69 -8.14 -1.48
C THR A 127 17.14 -7.75 -0.11
N ASN A 128 17.93 -7.08 0.74
CA ASN A 128 17.51 -6.59 2.05
C ASN A 128 17.00 -5.15 2.02
N ARG A 129 17.08 -4.47 0.86
CA ARG A 129 16.72 -3.05 0.76
C ARG A 129 15.22 -2.80 0.75
N VAL A 130 14.45 -3.75 0.26
CA VAL A 130 12.99 -3.67 0.25
C VAL A 130 12.42 -5.01 0.69
N LYS A 131 11.59 -5.00 1.70
CA LYS A 131 10.91 -6.19 2.24
C LYS A 131 9.41 -5.96 2.22
N PHE A 132 8.68 -6.98 1.82
CA PHE A 132 7.23 -6.98 1.78
C PHE A 132 6.71 -8.01 2.77
N TYR A 133 5.70 -7.61 3.52
CA TYR A 133 4.99 -8.48 4.43
C TYR A 133 3.50 -8.36 4.14
N LEU A 134 2.84 -9.49 3.99
CA LEU A 134 1.42 -9.55 3.76
C LEU A 134 0.76 -10.33 4.90
N ASN A 135 -0.21 -9.71 5.58
CA ASN A 135 -0.94 -10.32 6.70
C ASN A 135 0.00 -10.85 7.80
N GLY A 136 1.14 -10.18 8.01
CA GLY A 136 2.09 -10.48 9.07
C GLY A 136 3.17 -11.50 8.73
N SER A 137 3.24 -11.98 7.48
CA SER A 137 4.26 -12.95 7.00
C SER A 137 4.95 -12.49 5.74
#